data_b2cfde7831b6366dddcba3bf00544be7
#
_entry.id   b2cfde7831b6366dddcba3bf00544be7
#
_cell.length_a   1.000
_cell.length_b   1.000
_cell.length_c   1.000
_cell.angle_alpha   90.00
_cell.angle_beta   90.00
_cell.angle_gamma   90.00
#
_symmetry.space_group_name_H-M   'P 1'
#
loop_
_entity.id
_entity.type
_entity.pdbx_description
1 polymer ?
#
loop_
_entity_poly.entity_id
_entity_poly.type
_entity_poly.pdbx_seq_one_letter_code
_entity_poly.pdbx_strand_id
1 'polypeptide(L)'
;VNTVNQQADSTGVAMSTSPETSQTANSPHFSPSLKWQRRLALILLLSQAGITVSGSIVRVTGSGLGCDTWPNCQEGSLVPVAGAQPWVHQIIEFGNRLLTFVVVAAAIAVLVALKTAGRRRELKAYGAASILGIVLQAVIGGISVHMELHWWTVALHFLPSMVLVWITALLYSRIAEDDSQSPQRIFAAHTRQFAALAAGALSIVLITGTMVTGSGPHSGDADAGMKGRLELDTEVLAVVHAVCMYAYLLLTLLVVWQLYKQKAPQRAKYTAWVLVTVIIIQWGIGVAQFYLGVPRWTVPFHIAMSSVVVAFTAALWARGYARPRFQLDYSARETCSSSGLISQRKGSN
;
A
#
# COMPACT_ATOMS: atom_id res chain seq x y z
N VAL A 1 -7.70 -62.66 74.21
CA VAL A 1 -6.91 -63.83 73.91
C VAL A 1 -6.04 -63.54 72.70
N ASN A 2 -4.79 -63.19 72.98
CA ASN A 2 -3.52 -63.67 72.41
C ASN A 2 -3.51 -63.98 70.90
N THR A 3 -2.48 -63.65 70.13
CA THR A 3 -1.04 -63.52 70.30
C THR A 3 -0.42 -63.18 68.92
N VAL A 4 0.62 -62.32 68.97
CA VAL A 4 1.99 -62.52 68.47
C VAL A 4 2.30 -62.55 66.95
N ASN A 5 3.08 -61.58 66.58
CA ASN A 5 4.33 -61.54 65.75
C ASN A 5 4.45 -62.39 64.48
N GLN A 6 4.82 -61.75 63.41
CA GLN A 6 6.19 -61.95 62.92
C GLN A 6 6.47 -60.93 61.70
N GLN A 7 7.64 -60.29 61.80
CA GLN A 7 8.32 -59.59 60.74
C GLN A 7 8.72 -60.52 59.61
N ALA A 8 8.62 -59.97 58.38
CA ALA A 8 9.50 -60.39 57.28
C ALA A 8 9.70 -59.21 56.33
N ASP A 9 10.93 -58.81 56.33
CA ASP A 9 11.59 -57.84 55.45
C ASP A 9 11.59 -58.31 54.03
N SER A 10 11.20 -57.47 53.06
CA SER A 10 11.53 -57.69 51.64
C SER A 10 11.61 -56.32 50.92
N THR A 11 12.83 -55.92 50.72
CA THR A 11 13.28 -54.83 49.89
C THR A 11 12.78 -54.99 48.44
N GLY A 12 11.73 -54.24 48.05
CA GLY A 12 11.27 -54.08 46.68
C GLY A 12 11.72 -52.76 46.10
N VAL A 13 12.73 -52.80 45.27
CA VAL A 13 13.20 -51.66 44.46
C VAL A 13 12.09 -51.24 43.52
N ALA A 14 11.42 -50.16 43.79
CA ALA A 14 10.47 -49.55 42.89
C ALA A 14 11.25 -48.86 41.75
N MET A 15 11.25 -49.46 40.56
CA MET A 15 11.68 -48.78 39.31
C MET A 15 10.69 -47.66 39.02
N SER A 16 11.16 -46.40 39.25
CA SER A 16 10.50 -45.19 38.79
C SER A 16 10.60 -45.11 37.26
N THR A 17 9.54 -45.48 36.57
CA THR A 17 9.35 -45.17 35.14
C THR A 17 8.92 -43.70 35.04
N SER A 18 9.87 -42.81 34.78
CA SER A 18 9.58 -41.44 34.36
C SER A 18 8.81 -41.50 33.06
N PRO A 19 7.70 -40.74 32.88
CA PRO A 19 7.05 -40.65 31.60
C PRO A 19 8.01 -39.91 30.62
N GLU A 20 8.39 -40.59 29.55
CA GLU A 20 9.02 -39.96 28.39
C GLU A 20 8.09 -38.84 27.89
N THR A 21 8.46 -37.59 28.17
CA THR A 21 7.89 -36.42 27.54
C THR A 21 8.20 -36.55 26.05
N SER A 22 7.20 -36.98 25.30
CA SER A 22 7.19 -36.90 23.83
C SER A 22 7.44 -35.43 23.44
N GLN A 23 8.70 -35.10 23.15
CA GLN A 23 9.05 -33.91 22.46
C GLN A 23 8.46 -34.03 21.07
N THR A 24 7.26 -33.45 20.88
CA THR A 24 6.74 -33.17 19.55
C THR A 24 7.79 -32.32 18.84
N ALA A 25 8.45 -32.94 17.87
CA ALA A 25 9.41 -32.26 16.98
C ALA A 25 8.69 -31.07 16.35
N ASN A 26 9.00 -29.87 16.86
CA ASN A 26 8.61 -28.62 16.23
C ASN A 26 9.29 -28.60 14.85
N SER A 27 8.54 -28.99 13.81
CA SER A 27 8.96 -28.73 12.44
C SER A 27 9.32 -27.24 12.35
N PRO A 28 10.45 -26.87 11.73
CA PRO A 28 10.87 -25.48 11.60
C PRO A 28 9.81 -24.74 10.77
N HIS A 29 8.87 -24.07 11.43
CA HIS A 29 7.95 -23.17 10.74
C HIS A 29 8.77 -22.04 10.13
N PHE A 30 8.89 -22.05 8.81
CA PHE A 30 9.53 -20.98 8.06
C PHE A 30 8.79 -19.69 8.34
N SER A 31 9.41 -18.80 9.13
CA SER A 31 8.87 -17.47 9.43
C SER A 31 9.65 -16.43 8.62
N PRO A 32 9.02 -15.77 7.63
CA PRO A 32 9.70 -14.77 6.81
C PRO A 32 10.23 -13.61 7.65
N SER A 33 11.52 -13.26 7.43
CA SER A 33 12.15 -12.16 8.14
C SER A 33 11.42 -10.83 7.90
N LEU A 34 11.51 -9.88 8.84
CA LEU A 34 10.92 -8.54 8.68
C LEU A 34 11.45 -7.82 7.42
N LYS A 35 12.73 -8.02 7.07
CA LYS A 35 13.32 -7.45 5.84
C LYS A 35 12.61 -7.98 4.60
N TRP A 36 12.31 -9.27 4.57
CA TRP A 36 11.61 -9.91 3.46
C TRP A 36 10.15 -9.44 3.36
N GLN A 37 9.44 -9.41 4.49
CA GLN A 37 8.07 -8.87 4.54
C GLN A 37 8.00 -7.43 4.02
N ARG A 38 8.95 -6.57 4.41
CA ARG A 38 9.03 -5.18 3.92
C ARG A 38 9.31 -5.10 2.42
N ARG A 39 10.17 -5.97 1.87
CA ARG A 39 10.43 -6.03 0.42
C ARG A 39 9.15 -6.40 -0.34
N LEU A 40 8.44 -7.43 0.12
CA LEU A 40 7.17 -7.84 -0.49
C LEU A 40 6.12 -6.72 -0.44
N ALA A 41 5.97 -6.04 0.71
CA ALA A 41 5.06 -4.90 0.83
C ALA A 41 5.44 -3.72 -0.08
N LEU A 42 6.74 -3.47 -0.29
CA LEU A 42 7.21 -2.47 -1.25
C LEU A 42 6.91 -2.90 -2.68
N ILE A 43 7.15 -4.15 -3.05
CA ILE A 43 6.83 -4.69 -4.37
C ILE A 43 5.34 -4.55 -4.63
N LEU A 44 4.47 -4.89 -3.68
CA LEU A 44 3.03 -4.71 -3.81
C LEU A 44 2.66 -3.24 -4.04
N LEU A 45 3.21 -2.31 -3.24
CA LEU A 45 2.96 -0.88 -3.40
C LEU A 45 3.40 -0.37 -4.78
N LEU A 46 4.60 -0.75 -5.23
CA LEU A 46 5.12 -0.35 -6.54
C LEU A 46 4.31 -0.97 -7.69
N SER A 47 3.91 -2.23 -7.56
CA SER A 47 3.06 -2.90 -8.56
C SER A 47 1.68 -2.24 -8.63
N GLN A 48 1.10 -1.88 -7.48
CA GLN A 48 -0.20 -1.20 -7.42
C GLN A 48 -0.13 0.21 -8.02
N ALA A 49 0.92 0.97 -7.78
CA ALA A 49 1.15 2.27 -8.42
C ALA A 49 1.49 2.08 -9.92
N GLY A 50 2.28 1.07 -10.27
CA GLY A 50 2.69 0.79 -11.65
C GLY A 50 1.53 0.44 -12.58
N ILE A 51 0.55 -0.31 -12.09
CA ILE A 51 -0.62 -0.68 -12.91
C ILE A 51 -1.51 0.54 -13.20
N THR A 52 -1.56 1.56 -12.33
CA THR A 52 -2.28 2.81 -12.63
C THR A 52 -1.58 3.61 -13.74
N VAL A 53 -0.25 3.57 -13.75
CA VAL A 53 0.55 4.20 -14.81
C VAL A 53 0.35 3.48 -16.14
N SER A 54 0.43 2.14 -16.17
CA SER A 54 0.18 1.36 -17.40
C SER A 54 -1.24 1.56 -17.92
N GLY A 55 -2.25 1.63 -17.04
CA GLY A 55 -3.62 1.99 -17.42
C GLY A 55 -3.74 3.38 -18.03
N SER A 56 -2.95 4.36 -17.58
CA SER A 56 -2.89 5.68 -18.21
C SER A 56 -2.24 5.65 -19.61
N ILE A 57 -1.26 4.76 -19.82
CA ILE A 57 -0.66 4.52 -21.16
C ILE A 57 -1.71 3.92 -22.09
N VAL A 58 -2.46 2.90 -21.65
CA VAL A 58 -3.60 2.34 -22.42
C VAL A 58 -4.53 3.46 -22.87
N ARG A 59 -4.87 4.38 -21.97
CA ARG A 59 -5.77 5.49 -22.26
C ARG A 59 -5.21 6.47 -23.30
N VAL A 60 -4.00 7.00 -23.09
CA VAL A 60 -3.43 8.06 -23.95
C VAL A 60 -3.01 7.55 -25.33
N THR A 61 -2.84 6.23 -25.47
CA THR A 61 -2.56 5.59 -26.77
C THR A 61 -3.82 5.22 -27.53
N GLY A 62 -5.02 5.39 -26.92
CA GLY A 62 -6.28 4.95 -27.51
C GLY A 62 -6.40 3.43 -27.57
N SER A 63 -5.68 2.71 -26.69
CA SER A 63 -5.62 1.23 -26.72
C SER A 63 -6.66 0.55 -25.82
N GLY A 64 -7.61 1.31 -25.27
CA GLY A 64 -8.52 0.79 -24.24
C GLY A 64 -9.59 -0.17 -24.78
N LEU A 65 -9.76 -0.25 -26.10
CA LEU A 65 -10.59 -1.21 -26.83
C LEU A 65 -9.77 -2.08 -27.79
N GLY A 66 -8.45 -2.20 -27.59
CA GLY A 66 -7.60 -3.15 -28.32
C GLY A 66 -8.01 -4.61 -28.06
N CYS A 67 -8.56 -4.87 -26.86
CA CYS A 67 -9.31 -6.07 -26.49
C CYS A 67 -10.77 -5.65 -26.26
N ASP A 68 -11.63 -5.83 -27.23
CA ASP A 68 -13.01 -5.30 -27.28
C ASP A 68 -14.00 -6.09 -26.41
N THR A 69 -13.58 -7.22 -25.82
CA THR A 69 -14.39 -8.05 -24.93
C THR A 69 -13.73 -8.26 -23.57
N TRP A 70 -14.51 -8.75 -22.61
CA TRP A 70 -14.02 -9.15 -21.30
C TRP A 70 -14.87 -10.33 -20.77
N PRO A 71 -14.25 -11.39 -20.17
CA PRO A 71 -12.83 -11.56 -19.84
C PRO A 71 -11.91 -11.88 -21.03
N ASN A 72 -12.46 -12.25 -22.18
CA ASN A 72 -11.71 -12.50 -23.39
C ASN A 72 -11.06 -11.21 -23.92
N CYS A 73 -10.00 -11.35 -24.73
CA CYS A 73 -9.45 -10.20 -25.46
C CYS A 73 -10.26 -9.92 -26.73
N GLN A 74 -10.64 -10.99 -27.44
CA GLN A 74 -11.49 -10.93 -28.63
C GLN A 74 -12.59 -11.98 -28.51
N GLU A 75 -13.64 -11.89 -29.33
CA GLU A 75 -14.71 -12.88 -29.33
C GLU A 75 -14.14 -14.29 -29.53
N GLY A 76 -14.39 -15.17 -28.58
CA GLY A 76 -13.90 -16.54 -28.59
C GLY A 76 -12.40 -16.73 -28.25
N SER A 77 -11.63 -15.69 -27.96
CA SER A 77 -10.19 -15.78 -27.63
C SER A 77 -9.80 -15.00 -26.37
N LEU A 78 -9.10 -15.67 -25.45
CA LEU A 78 -8.51 -15.04 -24.27
C LEU A 78 -7.29 -14.17 -24.59
N VAL A 79 -6.68 -14.35 -25.75
CA VAL A 79 -5.45 -13.68 -26.18
C VAL A 79 -5.69 -12.84 -27.44
N PRO A 80 -4.81 -11.88 -27.74
CA PRO A 80 -4.84 -11.08 -28.95
C PRO A 80 -4.93 -11.96 -30.22
N VAL A 81 -5.74 -11.53 -31.18
CA VAL A 81 -5.93 -12.23 -32.47
C VAL A 81 -5.50 -11.29 -33.59
N ALA A 82 -4.68 -11.80 -34.51
CA ALA A 82 -4.22 -11.04 -35.67
C ALA A 82 -5.39 -10.59 -36.55
N GLY A 83 -5.46 -9.31 -36.90
CA GLY A 83 -6.48 -8.75 -37.80
C GLY A 83 -7.79 -8.32 -37.13
N ALA A 84 -8.02 -8.63 -35.82
CA ALA A 84 -9.23 -8.19 -35.11
C ALA A 84 -9.19 -6.68 -34.79
N GLN A 85 -8.08 -6.21 -34.26
CA GLN A 85 -7.81 -4.81 -33.93
C GLN A 85 -6.34 -4.49 -34.26
N PRO A 86 -5.91 -3.21 -34.33
CA PRO A 86 -4.50 -2.86 -34.51
C PRO A 86 -3.62 -3.54 -33.47
N TRP A 87 -2.59 -4.25 -33.93
CA TRP A 87 -1.77 -5.13 -33.10
C TRP A 87 -1.15 -4.41 -31.89
N VAL A 88 -0.71 -3.16 -32.09
CA VAL A 88 -0.12 -2.33 -31.02
C VAL A 88 -1.14 -2.07 -29.91
N HIS A 89 -2.39 -1.76 -30.24
CA HIS A 89 -3.45 -1.53 -29.26
C HIS A 89 -3.77 -2.79 -28.47
N GLN A 90 -3.85 -3.95 -29.16
CA GLN A 90 -4.08 -5.23 -28.50
C GLN A 90 -2.95 -5.54 -27.50
N ILE A 91 -1.67 -5.38 -27.88
CA ILE A 91 -0.53 -5.66 -27.00
C ILE A 91 -0.52 -4.74 -25.78
N ILE A 92 -0.78 -3.45 -25.94
CA ILE A 92 -0.77 -2.47 -24.84
C ILE A 92 -1.88 -2.80 -23.85
N GLU A 93 -3.11 -3.04 -24.31
CA GLU A 93 -4.21 -3.37 -23.41
C GLU A 93 -4.05 -4.75 -22.77
N PHE A 94 -3.75 -5.78 -23.57
CA PHE A 94 -3.53 -7.13 -23.05
C PHE A 94 -2.37 -7.18 -22.06
N GLY A 95 -1.28 -6.46 -22.34
CA GLY A 95 -0.16 -6.31 -21.43
C GLY A 95 -0.58 -5.69 -20.08
N ASN A 96 -1.44 -4.68 -20.10
CA ASN A 96 -2.01 -4.10 -18.88
C ASN A 96 -2.89 -5.11 -18.12
N ARG A 97 -3.69 -5.95 -18.82
CA ARG A 97 -4.44 -7.04 -18.19
C ARG A 97 -3.51 -8.07 -17.54
N LEU A 98 -2.37 -8.42 -18.17
CA LEU A 98 -1.37 -9.34 -17.60
C LEU A 98 -0.70 -8.78 -16.34
N LEU A 99 -0.49 -7.46 -16.25
CA LEU A 99 0.06 -6.84 -15.03
C LEU A 99 -0.85 -7.07 -13.81
N THR A 100 -2.15 -7.26 -13.99
CA THR A 100 -3.06 -7.60 -12.89
C THR A 100 -2.62 -8.89 -12.17
N PHE A 101 -2.15 -9.90 -12.91
CA PHE A 101 -1.66 -11.14 -12.30
C PHE A 101 -0.38 -10.90 -11.48
N VAL A 102 0.48 -9.97 -11.90
CA VAL A 102 1.68 -9.58 -11.11
C VAL A 102 1.25 -8.92 -9.79
N VAL A 103 0.26 -8.02 -9.83
CA VAL A 103 -0.24 -7.36 -8.62
C VAL A 103 -0.93 -8.36 -7.69
N VAL A 104 -1.73 -9.29 -8.22
CA VAL A 104 -2.36 -10.38 -7.44
C VAL A 104 -1.29 -11.26 -6.78
N ALA A 105 -0.28 -11.69 -7.54
CA ALA A 105 0.80 -12.52 -7.01
C ALA A 105 1.56 -11.81 -5.89
N ALA A 106 1.86 -10.51 -6.04
CA ALA A 106 2.47 -9.69 -4.99
C ALA A 106 1.58 -9.58 -3.75
N ALA A 107 0.26 -9.37 -3.92
CA ALA A 107 -0.69 -9.28 -2.80
C ALA A 107 -0.82 -10.62 -2.05
N ILE A 108 -0.87 -11.75 -2.78
CA ILE A 108 -0.90 -13.10 -2.19
C ILE A 108 0.41 -13.35 -1.43
N ALA A 109 1.57 -13.06 -2.04
CA ALA A 109 2.87 -13.25 -1.40
C ALA A 109 3.00 -12.47 -0.08
N VAL A 110 2.54 -11.21 -0.06
CA VAL A 110 2.49 -10.40 1.17
C VAL A 110 1.57 -11.04 2.20
N LEU A 111 0.34 -11.40 1.83
CA LEU A 111 -0.63 -11.96 2.78
C LEU A 111 -0.15 -13.29 3.36
N VAL A 112 0.44 -14.16 2.55
CA VAL A 112 1.05 -15.42 2.98
C VAL A 112 2.19 -15.13 3.97
N ALA A 113 3.12 -14.21 3.63
CA ALA A 113 4.21 -13.84 4.51
C ALA A 113 3.75 -13.27 5.84
N LEU A 114 2.65 -12.49 5.86
CA LEU A 114 2.06 -11.95 7.09
C LEU A 114 1.35 -13.01 7.93
N LYS A 115 0.71 -14.00 7.28
CA LYS A 115 0.05 -15.12 7.98
C LYS A 115 1.07 -16.07 8.60
N THR A 116 2.09 -16.49 7.83
CA THR A 116 3.15 -17.39 8.29
C THR A 116 4.02 -16.77 9.38
N ALA A 117 4.23 -15.45 9.35
CA ALA A 117 4.93 -14.72 10.41
C ALA A 117 4.05 -14.39 11.62
N GLY A 118 2.80 -14.86 11.69
CA GLY A 118 1.91 -14.62 12.82
C GLY A 118 1.54 -13.16 13.06
N ARG A 119 1.68 -12.26 12.02
CA ARG A 119 1.52 -10.83 12.20
C ARG A 119 0.12 -10.43 12.66
N ARG A 120 0.00 -9.24 13.28
CA ARG A 120 -1.25 -8.70 13.82
C ARG A 120 -2.37 -8.60 12.78
N ARG A 121 -3.63 -8.62 13.25
CA ARG A 121 -4.84 -8.64 12.40
C ARG A 121 -4.91 -7.46 11.42
N GLU A 122 -4.48 -6.27 11.85
CA GLU A 122 -4.48 -5.06 11.03
C GLU A 122 -3.66 -5.23 9.74
N LEU A 123 -2.42 -5.75 9.82
CA LEU A 123 -1.57 -5.96 8.64
C LEU A 123 -2.17 -7.01 7.70
N LYS A 124 -2.71 -8.10 8.27
CA LYS A 124 -3.40 -9.15 7.49
C LYS A 124 -4.65 -8.60 6.81
N ALA A 125 -5.38 -7.67 7.47
CA ALA A 125 -6.55 -7.01 6.88
C ALA A 125 -6.15 -6.12 5.68
N TYR A 126 -5.04 -5.37 5.75
CA TYR A 126 -4.54 -4.62 4.59
C TYR A 126 -4.16 -5.55 3.41
N GLY A 127 -3.50 -6.68 3.70
CA GLY A 127 -3.19 -7.67 2.66
C GLY A 127 -4.43 -8.29 2.02
N ALA A 128 -5.42 -8.65 2.84
CA ALA A 128 -6.69 -9.20 2.35
C ALA A 128 -7.52 -8.16 1.57
N ALA A 129 -7.58 -6.90 2.06
CA ALA A 129 -8.24 -5.80 1.38
C ALA A 129 -7.60 -5.49 0.02
N SER A 130 -6.27 -5.64 -0.10
CA SER A 130 -5.57 -5.49 -1.37
C SER A 130 -6.03 -6.54 -2.38
N ILE A 131 -6.12 -7.82 -1.99
CA ILE A 131 -6.60 -8.89 -2.87
C ILE A 131 -8.05 -8.65 -3.29
N LEU A 132 -8.93 -8.38 -2.33
CA LEU A 132 -10.35 -8.12 -2.61
C LEU A 132 -10.52 -6.90 -3.53
N GLY A 133 -9.76 -5.83 -3.28
CA GLY A 133 -9.79 -4.63 -4.10
C GLY A 133 -9.29 -4.89 -5.53
N ILE A 134 -8.26 -5.72 -5.73
CA ILE A 134 -7.77 -6.07 -7.08
C ILE A 134 -8.84 -6.87 -7.84
N VAL A 135 -9.53 -7.81 -7.18
CA VAL A 135 -10.66 -8.54 -7.80
C VAL A 135 -11.78 -7.58 -8.21
N LEU A 136 -12.15 -6.64 -7.32
CA LEU A 136 -13.13 -5.60 -7.62
C LEU A 136 -12.69 -4.74 -8.82
N GLN A 137 -11.40 -4.36 -8.88
CA GLN A 137 -10.84 -3.61 -9.99
C GLN A 137 -10.89 -4.36 -11.32
N ALA A 138 -10.67 -5.68 -11.32
CA ALA A 138 -10.82 -6.49 -12.54
C ALA A 138 -12.26 -6.45 -13.06
N VAL A 139 -13.26 -6.56 -12.17
CA VAL A 139 -14.68 -6.48 -12.52
C VAL A 139 -15.03 -5.08 -13.05
N ILE A 140 -14.62 -4.01 -12.37
CA ILE A 140 -14.87 -2.62 -12.81
C ILE A 140 -14.19 -2.36 -14.15
N GLY A 141 -12.97 -2.87 -14.36
CA GLY A 141 -12.26 -2.79 -15.64
C GLY A 141 -13.02 -3.47 -16.78
N GLY A 142 -13.56 -4.68 -16.53
CA GLY A 142 -14.43 -5.37 -17.48
C GLY A 142 -15.69 -4.58 -17.83
N ILE A 143 -16.36 -4.01 -16.81
CA ILE A 143 -17.51 -3.12 -17.01
C ILE A 143 -17.11 -1.91 -17.88
N SER A 144 -15.92 -1.33 -17.66
CA SER A 144 -15.44 -0.18 -18.44
C SER A 144 -15.28 -0.52 -19.93
N VAL A 145 -14.83 -1.73 -20.25
CA VAL A 145 -14.74 -2.21 -21.65
C VAL A 145 -16.14 -2.32 -22.26
N HIS A 146 -17.08 -3.00 -21.59
CA HIS A 146 -18.46 -3.14 -22.06
C HIS A 146 -19.23 -1.82 -22.18
N MET A 147 -18.83 -0.81 -21.42
CA MET A 147 -19.40 0.54 -21.47
C MET A 147 -18.62 1.48 -22.39
N GLU A 148 -17.86 0.95 -23.35
CA GLU A 148 -17.11 1.72 -24.36
C GLU A 148 -16.26 2.85 -23.75
N LEU A 149 -15.66 2.60 -22.57
CA LEU A 149 -14.79 3.52 -21.85
C LEU A 149 -15.42 4.88 -21.50
N HIS A 150 -16.73 4.92 -21.23
CA HIS A 150 -17.38 6.14 -20.74
C HIS A 150 -16.59 6.77 -19.58
N TRP A 151 -16.43 8.08 -19.58
CA TRP A 151 -15.55 8.80 -18.64
C TRP A 151 -15.79 8.42 -17.16
N TRP A 152 -17.04 8.21 -16.76
CA TRP A 152 -17.39 7.86 -15.39
C TRP A 152 -17.00 6.42 -15.02
N THR A 153 -17.01 5.47 -15.98
CA THR A 153 -16.56 4.09 -15.73
C THR A 153 -15.04 4.06 -15.52
N VAL A 154 -14.31 4.85 -16.32
CA VAL A 154 -12.86 5.03 -16.17
C VAL A 154 -12.53 5.72 -14.85
N ALA A 155 -13.31 6.73 -14.42
CA ALA A 155 -13.18 7.36 -13.12
C ALA A 155 -13.41 6.38 -11.98
N LEU A 156 -14.48 5.54 -12.07
CA LEU A 156 -14.76 4.48 -11.12
C LEU A 156 -13.71 3.37 -11.09
N HIS A 157 -12.96 3.18 -12.17
CA HIS A 157 -11.82 2.27 -12.19
C HIS A 157 -10.57 2.90 -11.58
N PHE A 158 -10.31 4.19 -11.82
CA PHE A 158 -9.13 4.90 -11.32
C PHE A 158 -9.21 5.21 -9.82
N LEU A 159 -10.33 5.74 -9.33
CA LEU A 159 -10.43 6.21 -7.93
C LEU A 159 -10.21 5.09 -6.90
N PRO A 160 -10.83 3.90 -7.01
CA PRO A 160 -10.53 2.80 -6.11
C PRO A 160 -9.10 2.27 -6.25
N SER A 161 -8.45 2.40 -7.43
CA SER A 161 -7.02 2.08 -7.58
C SER A 161 -6.17 2.96 -6.67
N MET A 162 -6.50 4.26 -6.53
CA MET A 162 -5.81 5.16 -5.60
C MET A 162 -6.07 4.79 -4.13
N VAL A 163 -7.26 4.26 -3.80
CA VAL A 163 -7.52 3.69 -2.46
C VAL A 163 -6.63 2.47 -2.22
N LEU A 164 -6.39 1.63 -3.22
CA LEU A 164 -5.47 0.50 -3.08
C LEU A 164 -4.01 0.94 -2.92
N VAL A 165 -3.57 2.00 -3.61
CA VAL A 165 -2.26 2.63 -3.35
C VAL A 165 -2.17 3.12 -1.90
N TRP A 166 -3.22 3.75 -1.38
CA TRP A 166 -3.31 4.18 0.02
C TRP A 166 -3.18 3.00 1.00
N ILE A 167 -3.95 1.93 0.80
CA ILE A 167 -3.95 0.73 1.67
C ILE A 167 -2.56 0.07 1.66
N THR A 168 -1.94 -0.09 0.50
CA THR A 168 -0.62 -0.71 0.38
C THR A 168 0.48 0.19 0.95
N ALA A 169 0.37 1.51 0.88
CA ALA A 169 1.25 2.46 1.53
C ALA A 169 1.12 2.43 3.07
N LEU A 170 -0.11 2.27 3.60
CA LEU A 170 -0.33 2.03 5.04
C LEU A 170 0.32 0.73 5.48
N LEU A 171 0.14 -0.35 4.73
CA LEU A 171 0.76 -1.64 5.00
C LEU A 171 2.29 -1.50 5.07
N TYR A 172 2.91 -0.89 4.05
CA TYR A 172 4.35 -0.68 4.00
C TYR A 172 4.87 0.19 5.16
N SER A 173 4.11 1.21 5.53
CA SER A 173 4.48 2.13 6.62
C SER A 173 4.43 1.47 7.99
N ARG A 174 3.46 0.55 8.21
CA ARG A 174 3.17 -0.07 9.50
C ARG A 174 3.80 -1.46 9.70
N ILE A 175 4.27 -2.10 8.63
CA ILE A 175 4.83 -3.46 8.70
C ILE A 175 6.06 -3.57 9.61
N ALA A 176 6.79 -2.48 9.82
CA ALA A 176 7.99 -2.42 10.67
C ALA A 176 7.68 -2.12 12.15
N GLU A 177 6.41 -1.90 12.51
CA GLU A 177 5.98 -1.68 13.89
C GLU A 177 5.99 -2.99 14.69
N ASP A 178 6.18 -2.89 16.02
CA ASP A 178 6.11 -4.03 16.93
C ASP A 178 4.65 -4.43 17.17
N ASP A 179 4.34 -5.69 16.92
CA ASP A 179 2.98 -6.22 17.06
C ASP A 179 2.56 -6.43 18.52
N SER A 180 3.52 -6.55 19.45
CA SER A 180 3.27 -6.74 20.89
C SER A 180 2.84 -5.45 21.59
N GLN A 181 3.14 -4.28 20.99
CA GLN A 181 2.88 -2.98 21.56
C GLN A 181 1.50 -2.45 21.18
N SER A 182 0.84 -1.76 22.10
CA SER A 182 -0.38 -1.01 21.77
C SER A 182 -0.06 0.26 20.97
N PRO A 183 -0.96 0.68 20.05
CA PRO A 183 -0.74 1.90 19.28
C PRO A 183 -0.81 3.13 20.19
N GLN A 184 0.24 3.95 20.17
CA GLN A 184 0.30 5.22 20.86
C GLN A 184 -0.07 6.36 19.91
N ARG A 185 -0.80 7.34 20.43
CA ARG A 185 -1.17 8.54 19.70
C ARG A 185 0.01 9.50 19.63
N ILE A 186 0.52 9.74 18.44
CA ILE A 186 1.65 10.64 18.19
C ILE A 186 1.15 12.05 17.85
N PHE A 187 0.08 12.16 17.05
CA PHE A 187 -0.47 13.46 16.67
C PHE A 187 -1.53 13.91 17.67
N ALA A 188 -1.45 15.18 18.07
CA ALA A 188 -2.52 15.84 18.81
C ALA A 188 -3.84 15.84 18.00
N ALA A 189 -4.97 16.07 18.70
CA ALA A 189 -6.30 16.01 18.08
C ALA A 189 -6.41 16.92 16.85
N HIS A 190 -6.00 18.18 17.00
CA HIS A 190 -6.03 19.16 15.90
C HIS A 190 -5.15 18.75 14.70
N THR A 191 -3.94 18.23 14.95
CA THR A 191 -3.07 17.75 13.88
C THR A 191 -3.73 16.61 13.09
N ARG A 192 -4.42 15.71 13.79
CA ARG A 192 -5.16 14.62 13.13
C ARG A 192 -6.37 15.13 12.33
N GLN A 193 -7.08 16.14 12.85
CA GLN A 193 -8.17 16.78 12.12
C GLN A 193 -7.65 17.39 10.81
N PHE A 194 -6.57 18.18 10.85
CA PHE A 194 -5.95 18.71 9.63
C PHE A 194 -5.45 17.63 8.68
N ALA A 195 -4.86 16.55 9.20
CA ALA A 195 -4.45 15.42 8.36
C ALA A 195 -5.64 14.70 7.72
N ALA A 196 -6.78 14.57 8.43
CA ALA A 196 -8.02 14.02 7.87
C ALA A 196 -8.63 14.96 6.80
N LEU A 197 -8.66 16.27 7.07
CA LEU A 197 -9.11 17.26 6.10
C LEU A 197 -8.21 17.27 4.84
N ALA A 198 -6.90 17.16 5.01
CA ALA A 198 -5.96 17.04 3.89
C ALA A 198 -6.22 15.78 3.06
N ALA A 199 -6.44 14.63 3.71
CA ALA A 199 -6.80 13.39 3.01
C ALA A 199 -8.15 13.51 2.27
N GLY A 200 -9.15 14.17 2.87
CA GLY A 200 -10.42 14.48 2.22
C GLY A 200 -10.24 15.41 1.02
N ALA A 201 -9.45 16.47 1.17
CA ALA A 201 -9.12 17.38 0.08
C ALA A 201 -8.38 16.65 -1.07
N LEU A 202 -7.44 15.75 -0.77
CA LEU A 202 -6.80 14.92 -1.78
C LEU A 202 -7.81 14.06 -2.55
N SER A 203 -8.84 13.52 -1.87
CA SER A 203 -9.90 12.78 -2.56
C SER A 203 -10.67 13.66 -3.54
N ILE A 204 -10.94 14.93 -3.17
CA ILE A 204 -11.58 15.91 -4.06
C ILE A 204 -10.64 16.25 -5.25
N VAL A 205 -9.33 16.41 -5.00
CA VAL A 205 -8.33 16.61 -6.06
C VAL A 205 -8.35 15.44 -7.05
N LEU A 206 -8.38 14.21 -6.57
CA LEU A 206 -8.44 13.03 -7.43
C LEU A 206 -9.73 12.98 -8.25
N ILE A 207 -10.90 13.28 -7.64
CA ILE A 207 -12.19 13.32 -8.33
C ILE A 207 -12.19 14.40 -9.41
N THR A 208 -11.80 15.63 -9.09
CA THR A 208 -11.72 16.73 -10.07
C THR A 208 -10.71 16.42 -11.17
N GLY A 209 -9.59 15.76 -10.86
CA GLY A 209 -8.62 15.27 -11.84
C GLY A 209 -9.22 14.26 -12.83
N THR A 210 -10.11 13.35 -12.36
CA THR A 210 -10.82 12.44 -13.28
C THR A 210 -11.80 13.18 -14.19
N MET A 211 -12.42 14.26 -13.70
CA MET A 211 -13.29 15.12 -14.52
C MET A 211 -12.50 15.85 -15.61
N VAL A 212 -11.35 16.46 -15.26
CA VAL A 212 -10.44 17.07 -16.26
C VAL A 212 -10.04 16.04 -17.32
N THR A 213 -9.66 14.83 -16.90
CA THR A 213 -9.29 13.77 -17.80
C THR A 213 -10.50 13.33 -18.65
N GLY A 214 -11.70 13.27 -18.05
CA GLY A 214 -12.95 12.88 -18.71
C GLY A 214 -13.44 13.86 -19.77
N SER A 215 -13.14 15.16 -19.63
CA SER A 215 -13.45 16.22 -20.61
C SER A 215 -12.30 16.49 -21.59
N GLY A 216 -11.07 16.06 -21.26
CA GLY A 216 -9.84 16.38 -21.98
C GLY A 216 -9.69 15.67 -23.34
N PRO A 217 -8.62 16.00 -24.10
CA PRO A 217 -8.44 15.52 -25.47
C PRO A 217 -8.12 14.02 -25.57
N HIS A 218 -7.77 13.36 -24.47
CA HIS A 218 -7.47 11.93 -24.42
C HIS A 218 -8.56 11.14 -23.67
N SER A 219 -9.81 11.64 -23.67
CA SER A 219 -10.95 10.93 -23.11
C SER A 219 -11.67 10.14 -24.21
N GLY A 220 -11.90 8.87 -23.96
CA GLY A 220 -12.56 7.99 -24.93
C GLY A 220 -11.62 7.41 -26.00
N ASP A 221 -12.19 6.58 -26.87
CA ASP A 221 -11.53 6.06 -28.05
C ASP A 221 -11.68 7.06 -29.21
N ALA A 222 -10.58 7.37 -29.90
CA ALA A 222 -10.62 8.26 -31.07
C ALA A 222 -11.48 7.71 -32.17
N ASP A 223 -11.49 6.37 -32.36
CA ASP A 223 -12.26 5.69 -33.39
C ASP A 223 -13.77 5.62 -33.04
N ALA A 224 -14.13 5.64 -31.78
CA ALA A 224 -15.51 5.74 -31.29
C ALA A 224 -16.08 7.17 -31.33
N GLY A 225 -15.36 8.13 -31.92
CA GLY A 225 -15.84 9.50 -32.12
C GLY A 225 -16.02 10.29 -30.83
N MET A 226 -15.23 9.99 -29.83
CA MET A 226 -15.23 10.69 -28.52
C MET A 226 -16.55 10.53 -27.74
N LYS A 227 -17.36 9.52 -28.06
CA LYS A 227 -18.56 9.18 -27.29
C LYS A 227 -18.22 8.90 -25.82
N GLY A 228 -19.10 9.30 -24.92
CA GLY A 228 -18.92 9.04 -23.49
C GLY A 228 -17.94 9.98 -22.80
N ARG A 229 -17.54 11.10 -23.42
CA ARG A 229 -16.81 12.19 -22.77
C ARG A 229 -17.70 12.94 -21.77
N LEU A 230 -17.06 13.58 -20.81
CA LEU A 230 -17.70 14.59 -19.97
C LEU A 230 -17.84 15.89 -20.77
N GLU A 231 -19.07 16.29 -21.07
CA GLU A 231 -19.40 17.48 -21.84
C GLU A 231 -19.34 18.74 -20.96
N LEU A 232 -18.18 19.03 -20.39
CA LEU A 232 -17.89 20.22 -19.62
C LEU A 232 -16.58 20.83 -20.14
N ASP A 233 -16.47 22.15 -19.95
CA ASP A 233 -15.28 22.89 -20.32
C ASP A 233 -14.05 22.42 -19.55
N THR A 234 -13.07 21.91 -20.28
CA THR A 234 -11.84 21.33 -19.70
C THR A 234 -10.98 22.37 -19.01
N GLU A 235 -10.96 23.63 -19.49
CA GLU A 235 -10.18 24.70 -18.85
C GLU A 235 -10.77 25.08 -17.52
N VAL A 236 -12.11 25.23 -17.44
CA VAL A 236 -12.83 25.46 -16.18
C VAL A 236 -12.56 24.34 -15.18
N LEU A 237 -12.64 23.08 -15.62
CA LEU A 237 -12.36 21.93 -14.76
C LEU A 237 -10.91 21.89 -14.30
N ALA A 238 -9.95 22.27 -15.16
CA ALA A 238 -8.54 22.35 -14.80
C ALA A 238 -8.29 23.44 -13.74
N VAL A 239 -8.96 24.59 -13.83
CA VAL A 239 -8.91 25.64 -12.80
C VAL A 239 -9.51 25.14 -11.48
N VAL A 240 -10.67 24.49 -11.50
CA VAL A 240 -11.28 23.90 -10.31
C VAL A 240 -10.36 22.88 -9.66
N HIS A 241 -9.77 21.98 -10.46
CA HIS A 241 -8.79 21.01 -10.00
C HIS A 241 -7.58 21.68 -9.34
N ALA A 242 -7.02 22.75 -9.95
CA ALA A 242 -5.92 23.50 -9.39
C ALA A 242 -6.29 24.17 -8.05
N VAL A 243 -7.48 24.76 -7.93
CA VAL A 243 -7.97 25.35 -6.66
C VAL A 243 -8.07 24.29 -5.57
N CYS A 244 -8.62 23.11 -5.88
CA CYS A 244 -8.68 21.99 -4.93
C CYS A 244 -7.27 21.53 -4.51
N MET A 245 -6.31 21.52 -5.44
CA MET A 245 -4.90 21.21 -5.15
C MET A 245 -4.27 22.25 -4.22
N TYR A 246 -4.51 23.55 -4.41
CA TYR A 246 -4.04 24.59 -3.49
C TYR A 246 -4.65 24.45 -2.10
N ALA A 247 -5.92 24.10 -2.00
CA ALA A 247 -6.56 23.80 -0.71
C ALA A 247 -5.90 22.60 -0.01
N TYR A 248 -5.62 21.54 -0.75
CA TYR A 248 -4.90 20.36 -0.24
C TYR A 248 -3.47 20.72 0.22
N LEU A 249 -2.72 21.52 -0.57
CA LEU A 249 -1.39 21.98 -0.20
C LEU A 249 -1.44 22.82 1.08
N LEU A 250 -2.37 23.77 1.19
CA LEU A 250 -2.56 24.60 2.38
C LEU A 250 -2.82 23.75 3.63
N LEU A 251 -3.74 22.78 3.53
CA LEU A 251 -4.04 21.85 4.64
C LEU A 251 -2.80 21.02 5.03
N THR A 252 -2.00 20.59 4.05
CA THR A 252 -0.75 19.86 4.30
C THR A 252 0.27 20.76 5.01
N LEU A 253 0.39 22.02 4.64
CA LEU A 253 1.26 23.00 5.31
C LEU A 253 0.78 23.29 6.74
N LEU A 254 -0.54 23.31 6.98
CA LEU A 254 -1.08 23.42 8.33
C LEU A 254 -0.73 22.19 9.18
N VAL A 255 -0.73 20.98 8.59
CA VAL A 255 -0.22 19.77 9.28
C VAL A 255 1.26 19.95 9.61
N VAL A 256 2.10 20.41 8.67
CA VAL A 256 3.53 20.68 8.94
C VAL A 256 3.70 21.65 10.10
N TRP A 257 3.00 22.78 10.08
CA TRP A 257 3.03 23.77 11.15
C TRP A 257 2.65 23.17 12.52
N GLN A 258 1.58 22.39 12.57
CA GLN A 258 1.14 21.73 13.80
C GLN A 258 2.16 20.69 14.31
N LEU A 259 2.85 19.97 13.41
CA LEU A 259 3.91 19.04 13.78
C LEU A 259 5.10 19.74 14.44
N TYR A 260 5.43 20.97 14.01
CA TYR A 260 6.46 21.77 14.67
C TYR A 260 5.97 22.31 16.04
N LYS A 261 4.76 22.85 16.09
CA LYS A 261 4.15 23.38 17.32
C LYS A 261 4.06 22.33 18.44
N GLN A 262 3.68 21.09 18.12
CA GLN A 262 3.59 19.99 19.09
C GLN A 262 4.92 19.27 19.34
N LYS A 263 6.04 19.72 18.74
CA LYS A 263 7.37 19.07 18.83
C LYS A 263 7.33 17.59 18.42
N ALA A 264 6.56 17.25 17.37
CA ALA A 264 6.43 15.89 16.86
C ALA A 264 7.78 15.25 16.50
N PRO A 265 7.90 13.91 16.49
CA PRO A 265 9.11 13.20 16.13
C PRO A 265 9.64 13.62 14.76
N GLN A 266 10.97 13.68 14.61
CA GLN A 266 11.64 14.12 13.38
C GLN A 266 11.20 13.33 12.13
N ARG A 267 10.91 12.02 12.28
CA ARG A 267 10.41 11.19 11.19
C ARG A 267 9.06 11.66 10.63
N ALA A 268 8.16 12.16 11.48
CA ALA A 268 6.87 12.70 11.03
C ALA A 268 7.07 14.00 10.26
N LYS A 269 7.92 14.90 10.78
CA LYS A 269 8.28 16.17 10.10
C LYS A 269 8.94 15.91 8.75
N TYR A 270 9.89 14.97 8.68
CA TYR A 270 10.52 14.58 7.42
C TYR A 270 9.51 14.04 6.41
N THR A 271 8.61 13.12 6.82
CA THR A 271 7.57 12.59 5.95
C THR A 271 6.65 13.71 5.42
N ALA A 272 6.31 14.69 6.27
CA ALA A 272 5.47 15.81 5.88
C ALA A 272 6.17 16.74 4.87
N TRP A 273 7.46 17.03 5.05
CA TRP A 273 8.22 17.82 4.09
C TRP A 273 8.44 17.11 2.76
N VAL A 274 8.70 15.81 2.77
CA VAL A 274 8.75 15.01 1.53
C VAL A 274 7.41 15.10 0.80
N LEU A 275 6.29 15.00 1.53
CA LEU A 275 4.97 15.15 0.93
C LEU A 275 4.79 16.54 0.28
N VAL A 276 5.16 17.62 0.96
CA VAL A 276 5.09 18.98 0.41
C VAL A 276 5.92 19.09 -0.88
N THR A 277 7.14 18.55 -0.86
CA THR A 277 8.02 18.54 -2.06
C THR A 277 7.37 17.79 -3.22
N VAL A 278 6.80 16.61 -2.94
CA VAL A 278 6.12 15.79 -3.95
C VAL A 278 4.88 16.50 -4.51
N ILE A 279 4.10 17.21 -3.67
CA ILE A 279 2.96 18.02 -4.11
C ILE A 279 3.41 19.15 -5.04
N ILE A 280 4.52 19.83 -4.72
CA ILE A 280 5.05 20.92 -5.56
C ILE A 280 5.52 20.37 -6.91
N ILE A 281 6.21 19.24 -6.94
CA ILE A 281 6.62 18.57 -8.19
C ILE A 281 5.38 18.19 -9.02
N GLN A 282 4.37 17.58 -8.38
CA GLN A 282 3.11 17.21 -9.03
C GLN A 282 2.39 18.43 -9.63
N TRP A 283 2.37 19.53 -8.88
CA TRP A 283 1.83 20.80 -9.35
C TRP A 283 2.59 21.30 -10.58
N GLY A 284 3.92 21.32 -10.55
CA GLY A 284 4.76 21.73 -11.68
C GLY A 284 4.50 20.89 -12.93
N ILE A 285 4.35 19.55 -12.78
CA ILE A 285 3.98 18.66 -13.89
C ILE A 285 2.59 19.05 -14.44
N GLY A 286 1.60 19.30 -13.56
CA GLY A 286 0.25 19.68 -13.98
C GLY A 286 0.21 21.01 -14.71
N VAL A 287 0.94 22.02 -14.23
CA VAL A 287 1.07 23.33 -14.89
C VAL A 287 1.72 23.19 -16.27
N ALA A 288 2.85 22.46 -16.35
CA ALA A 288 3.51 22.21 -17.64
C ALA A 288 2.58 21.47 -18.60
N GLN A 289 1.85 20.46 -18.11
CA GLN A 289 0.89 19.72 -18.90
C GLN A 289 -0.21 20.59 -19.48
N PHE A 290 -0.76 21.51 -18.67
CA PHE A 290 -1.79 22.44 -19.10
C PHE A 290 -1.29 23.39 -20.21
N TYR A 291 -0.16 24.06 -20.00
CA TYR A 291 0.39 25.01 -20.98
C TYR A 291 0.92 24.37 -22.25
N LEU A 292 1.29 23.10 -22.22
CA LEU A 292 1.72 22.34 -23.40
C LEU A 292 0.54 21.72 -24.18
N GLY A 293 -0.72 21.97 -23.79
CA GLY A 293 -1.90 21.38 -24.46
C GLY A 293 -2.08 19.89 -24.20
N VAL A 294 -1.69 19.43 -23.03
CA VAL A 294 -1.85 18.04 -22.56
C VAL A 294 -1.19 17.00 -23.51
N PRO A 295 0.14 17.04 -23.74
CA PRO A 295 0.81 16.03 -24.55
C PRO A 295 0.62 14.62 -23.96
N ARG A 296 0.40 13.61 -24.80
CA ARG A 296 0.13 12.22 -24.39
C ARG A 296 1.14 11.68 -23.38
N TRP A 297 2.44 11.97 -23.58
CA TRP A 297 3.52 11.47 -22.72
C TRP A 297 3.52 12.07 -21.30
N THR A 298 2.92 13.26 -21.09
CA THR A 298 2.87 13.90 -19.76
C THR A 298 1.86 13.22 -18.83
N VAL A 299 0.82 12.61 -19.36
CA VAL A 299 -0.27 12.01 -18.56
C VAL A 299 0.24 10.85 -17.68
N PRO A 300 1.02 9.87 -18.19
CA PRO A 300 1.57 8.81 -17.34
C PRO A 300 2.47 9.32 -16.21
N PHE A 301 3.25 10.39 -16.44
CA PHE A 301 4.07 11.01 -15.40
C PHE A 301 3.21 11.68 -14.32
N HIS A 302 2.14 12.38 -14.72
CA HIS A 302 1.21 12.99 -13.79
C HIS A 302 0.50 11.94 -12.93
N ILE A 303 0.07 10.82 -13.52
CA ILE A 303 -0.55 9.68 -12.81
C ILE A 303 0.46 8.99 -11.89
N ALA A 304 1.69 8.76 -12.33
CA ALA A 304 2.74 8.20 -11.49
C ALA A 304 2.98 9.05 -10.24
N MET A 305 3.11 10.34 -10.42
CA MET A 305 3.34 11.27 -9.32
C MET A 305 2.10 11.40 -8.41
N SER A 306 0.87 11.31 -8.95
CA SER A 306 -0.36 11.23 -8.14
C SER A 306 -0.33 10.03 -7.19
N SER A 307 0.13 8.85 -7.66
CA SER A 307 0.29 7.67 -6.82
C SER A 307 1.33 7.90 -5.71
N VAL A 308 2.41 8.63 -5.99
CA VAL A 308 3.42 9.01 -5.00
C VAL A 308 2.83 9.98 -3.96
N VAL A 309 2.05 10.98 -4.37
CA VAL A 309 1.33 11.89 -3.45
C VAL A 309 0.40 11.12 -2.53
N VAL A 310 -0.42 10.21 -3.07
CA VAL A 310 -1.31 9.34 -2.29
C VAL A 310 -0.52 8.49 -1.29
N ALA A 311 0.57 7.87 -1.71
CA ALA A 311 1.40 7.02 -0.85
C ALA A 311 2.04 7.81 0.30
N PHE A 312 2.56 9.01 0.06
CA PHE A 312 3.15 9.84 1.11
C PHE A 312 2.09 10.48 2.02
N THR A 313 0.88 10.78 1.52
CA THR A 313 -0.24 11.20 2.37
C THR A 313 -0.67 10.07 3.31
N ALA A 314 -0.76 8.84 2.80
CA ALA A 314 -1.02 7.66 3.63
C ALA A 314 0.11 7.40 4.64
N ALA A 315 1.38 7.58 4.23
CA ALA A 315 2.52 7.45 5.13
C ALA A 315 2.50 8.52 6.23
N LEU A 316 2.15 9.77 5.93
CA LEU A 316 2.00 10.82 6.93
C LEU A 316 0.84 10.52 7.89
N TRP A 317 -0.30 10.06 7.37
CA TRP A 317 -1.42 9.58 8.18
C TRP A 317 -1.01 8.45 9.13
N ALA A 318 -0.22 7.48 8.65
CA ALA A 318 0.30 6.38 9.46
C ALA A 318 1.17 6.87 10.62
N ARG A 319 1.89 8.02 10.48
CA ARG A 319 2.68 8.63 11.57
C ARG A 319 1.84 9.17 12.71
N GLY A 320 0.54 9.35 12.52
CA GLY A 320 -0.37 9.85 13.57
C GLY A 320 -0.57 8.88 14.73
N TYR A 321 -0.34 7.60 14.51
CA TYR A 321 -0.23 6.55 15.50
C TYR A 321 1.02 5.73 15.23
N ALA A 322 1.78 5.38 16.24
CA ALA A 322 2.93 4.49 16.12
C ALA A 322 2.94 3.49 17.27
N ARG A 323 3.44 2.31 16.99
CA ARG A 323 3.82 1.35 18.02
C ARG A 323 5.30 1.53 18.28
N PRO A 324 5.73 1.74 19.55
CA PRO A 324 7.13 1.84 19.87
C PRO A 324 7.86 0.59 19.36
N ARG A 325 9.01 0.77 18.75
CA ARG A 325 9.90 -0.35 18.47
C ARG A 325 10.57 -0.73 19.77
N PHE A 326 10.80 -2.01 20.02
CA PHE A 326 11.75 -2.45 21.03
C PHE A 326 13.09 -1.76 20.74
N GLN A 327 13.47 -0.75 21.48
CA GLN A 327 14.88 -0.44 21.65
C GLN A 327 15.44 -1.63 22.43
N LEU A 328 16.16 -2.50 21.76
CA LEU A 328 17.12 -3.35 22.44
C LEU A 328 18.05 -2.38 23.15
N ASP A 329 17.88 -2.26 24.45
CA ASP A 329 18.65 -1.38 25.32
C ASP A 329 20.10 -1.87 25.26
N TYR A 330 20.90 -1.25 24.42
CA TYR A 330 22.35 -1.49 24.34
C TYR A 330 23.04 -1.07 25.65
N SER A 331 22.37 -0.27 26.49
CA SER A 331 22.86 0.16 27.80
C SER A 331 22.93 -0.98 28.83
N ALA A 332 22.09 -2.03 28.68
CA ALA A 332 22.12 -3.18 29.58
C ALA A 332 23.33 -4.12 29.33
N ARG A 333 23.99 -4.04 28.17
CA ARG A 333 25.21 -4.82 27.90
C ARG A 333 26.50 -4.17 28.41
N GLU A 334 26.53 -2.85 28.53
CA GLU A 334 27.70 -2.14 29.04
C GLU A 334 27.79 -2.22 30.58
N THR A 335 26.65 -2.27 31.27
CA THR A 335 26.62 -2.43 32.75
C THR A 335 26.95 -3.87 33.17
N CYS A 336 26.66 -4.90 32.39
CA CYS A 336 27.09 -6.27 32.71
C CYS A 336 28.55 -6.54 32.39
N SER A 337 29.16 -5.80 31.43
CA SER A 337 30.60 -5.93 31.12
C SER A 337 31.49 -5.21 32.10
N SER A 338 31.02 -4.10 32.72
CA SER A 338 31.82 -3.34 33.68
C SER A 338 31.77 -3.92 35.09
N SER A 339 30.73 -4.66 35.46
CA SER A 339 30.64 -5.33 36.78
C SER A 339 31.45 -6.64 36.85
N GLY A 340 31.76 -7.27 35.72
CA GLY A 340 32.60 -8.46 35.65
C GLY A 340 34.11 -8.20 35.77
N LEU A 341 34.58 -6.97 35.54
CA LEU A 341 36.02 -6.60 35.61
C LEU A 341 36.47 -6.07 36.98
N ILE A 342 35.54 -5.76 37.88
CA ILE A 342 35.87 -5.26 39.21
C ILE A 342 36.01 -6.40 40.27
N SER A 343 35.46 -7.59 39.97
CA SER A 343 35.50 -8.73 40.91
C SER A 343 36.81 -9.55 40.82
N GLN A 344 37.68 -9.35 39.84
CA GLN A 344 38.93 -10.11 39.72
C GLN A 344 40.19 -9.38 40.28
N ARG A 345 40.07 -8.17 40.85
CA ARG A 345 41.20 -7.41 41.37
C ARG A 345 41.29 -7.37 42.91
N LYS A 346 40.54 -8.18 43.65
CA LYS A 346 40.62 -8.25 45.13
C LYS A 346 40.96 -9.66 45.65
N GLY A 347 41.91 -10.31 45.06
CA GLY A 347 42.32 -11.64 45.51
C GLY A 347 43.81 -11.92 45.23
N SER A 348 44.70 -10.97 45.57
CA SER A 348 46.15 -11.27 45.68
C SER A 348 46.80 -10.15 46.53
N ASN A 349 46.77 -10.34 47.84
CA ASN A 349 47.83 -9.96 48.78
C ASN A 349 47.69 -10.85 50.01
#